data_11d56a1bc8a95d95865a036f884e5940
#
_entry.id   11d56a1bc8a95d95865a036f884e5940
#
_cell.length_a   1.000
_cell.length_b   1.000
_cell.length_c   1.000
_cell.angle_alpha   90.00
_cell.angle_beta   90.00
_cell.angle_gamma   90.00
#
_symmetry.space_group_name_H-M   'P 1'
#
loop_
_entity.id
_entity.type
_entity.pdbx_description
1 polymer ?
#
loop_
_entity_poly.entity_id
_entity_poly.type
_entity_poly.pdbx_seq_one_letter_code
_entity_poly.pdbx_strand_id
1 'polypeptide(L)'
;IKYGNRPWQQSIKREIVEKTGLEDFYFFSFLKEEDLIRLKEISVKKYFNKDEILFYKGDEAKYLHLLIKGIAKLYTYDHKDNEVIIHNLMAPSLIAEIVNYEEMRFPANCSFETKSEVLLIDYEKFKKEFLLKSEISIFFIKSLTKKIKALESFINYNISSNSIEKIAKFLVDNESILINLKQVKIAQILNITPETFSRKLAKLKK
;
A
#
# COMPACT_ATOMS: atom_id res chain seq x y z
N ILE A 1 -32.77 -25.51 18.16
CA ILE A 1 -33.49 -24.73 17.13
C ILE A 1 -32.41 -24.18 16.21
N LYS A 2 -32.29 -24.77 15.00
CA LYS A 2 -31.34 -24.31 13.96
C LYS A 2 -31.90 -23.00 13.37
N TYR A 3 -31.17 -21.89 13.57
CA TYR A 3 -31.43 -20.65 12.82
C TYR A 3 -30.86 -20.82 11.41
N GLY A 4 -31.74 -21.13 10.46
CA GLY A 4 -31.39 -21.24 9.05
C GLY A 4 -30.96 -19.90 8.46
N ASN A 5 -29.92 -19.93 7.64
CA ASN A 5 -29.43 -18.84 6.81
C ASN A 5 -30.60 -18.29 5.96
N ARG A 6 -31.06 -17.09 6.25
CA ARG A 6 -32.16 -16.46 5.50
C ARG A 6 -31.61 -15.73 4.27
N PRO A 7 -32.27 -15.79 3.10
CA PRO A 7 -31.76 -15.19 1.85
C PRO A 7 -31.42 -13.69 1.95
N TRP A 8 -32.12 -12.94 2.80
CA TRP A 8 -31.84 -11.52 3.02
C TRP A 8 -30.51 -11.27 3.77
N GLN A 9 -30.03 -12.21 4.60
CA GLN A 9 -28.74 -12.12 5.26
C GLN A 9 -27.58 -12.21 4.24
N GLN A 10 -27.76 -13.01 3.18
CA GLN A 10 -26.77 -13.09 2.11
C GLN A 10 -26.78 -11.85 1.20
N SER A 11 -27.94 -11.22 0.98
CA SER A 11 -28.01 -9.98 0.20
C SER A 11 -27.43 -8.78 0.95
N ILE A 12 -27.68 -8.67 2.26
CA ILE A 12 -27.06 -7.66 3.12
C ILE A 12 -25.54 -7.88 3.19
N LYS A 13 -25.10 -9.14 3.24
CA LYS A 13 -23.70 -9.52 3.22
C LYS A 13 -22.98 -9.02 1.95
N ARG A 14 -23.57 -9.27 0.76
CA ARG A 14 -23.05 -8.76 -0.51
C ARG A 14 -23.02 -7.22 -0.55
N GLU A 15 -24.12 -6.57 -0.17
CA GLU A 15 -24.22 -5.11 -0.23
C GLU A 15 -23.28 -4.38 0.75
N ILE A 16 -23.03 -4.97 1.93
CA ILE A 16 -22.11 -4.44 2.94
C ILE A 16 -20.66 -4.58 2.49
N VAL A 17 -20.31 -5.73 1.93
CA VAL A 17 -18.97 -6.05 1.47
C VAL A 17 -18.68 -5.26 0.18
N GLU A 18 -19.58 -5.25 -0.81
CA GLU A 18 -19.44 -4.52 -2.08
C GLU A 18 -19.23 -2.99 -1.93
N LYS A 19 -19.82 -2.36 -0.92
CA LYS A 19 -19.67 -0.91 -0.68
C LYS A 19 -18.36 -0.49 0.00
N THR A 20 -17.63 -1.41 0.63
CA THR A 20 -16.41 -1.07 1.39
C THR A 20 -15.12 -1.36 0.65
N GLY A 21 -15.13 -2.16 -0.43
CA GLY A 21 -13.91 -2.61 -1.11
C GLY A 21 -13.04 -3.54 -0.25
N LEU A 22 -13.58 -4.04 0.87
CA LEU A 22 -12.89 -4.99 1.74
C LEU A 22 -12.75 -6.37 1.09
N GLU A 23 -13.56 -6.66 0.06
CA GLU A 23 -13.49 -7.89 -0.74
C GLU A 23 -12.22 -7.99 -1.55
N ASP A 24 -11.76 -6.86 -2.08
CA ASP A 24 -10.50 -6.79 -2.83
C ASP A 24 -9.30 -7.07 -1.92
N PHE A 25 -9.55 -7.08 -0.61
CA PHE A 25 -8.56 -7.45 0.37
C PHE A 25 -8.74 -8.92 0.74
N TYR A 26 -8.04 -9.78 0.02
CA TYR A 26 -7.77 -11.17 0.36
C TYR A 26 -7.56 -11.42 1.88
N PHE A 27 -7.14 -10.41 2.61
CA PHE A 27 -6.86 -10.43 4.05
C PHE A 27 -8.08 -10.51 4.94
N PHE A 28 -9.21 -9.94 4.51
CA PHE A 28 -10.43 -9.96 5.29
C PHE A 28 -11.33 -11.15 4.93
N SER A 29 -10.98 -11.90 3.87
CA SER A 29 -11.70 -13.12 3.50
C SER A 29 -11.65 -14.21 4.58
N PHE A 30 -10.67 -14.13 5.49
CA PHE A 30 -10.51 -15.06 6.61
C PHE A 30 -11.24 -14.62 7.87
N LEU A 31 -11.71 -13.38 7.94
CA LEU A 31 -12.47 -12.89 9.09
C LEU A 31 -13.90 -13.44 9.07
N LYS A 32 -14.43 -13.72 10.26
CA LYS A 32 -15.83 -14.06 10.43
C LYS A 32 -16.71 -12.86 10.11
N GLU A 33 -17.96 -13.09 9.76
CA GLU A 33 -18.93 -12.03 9.43
C GLU A 33 -19.06 -10.99 10.56
N GLU A 34 -19.10 -11.44 11.80
CA GLU A 34 -19.15 -10.58 12.99
C GLU A 34 -17.93 -9.64 13.06
N ASP A 35 -16.75 -10.16 12.75
CA ASP A 35 -15.51 -9.39 12.73
C ASP A 35 -15.47 -8.37 11.59
N LEU A 36 -16.01 -8.71 10.42
CA LEU A 36 -16.12 -7.78 9.28
C LEU A 36 -17.08 -6.63 9.59
N ILE A 37 -18.22 -6.92 10.22
CA ILE A 37 -19.17 -5.89 10.66
C ILE A 37 -18.49 -4.97 11.67
N ARG A 38 -17.80 -5.54 12.66
CA ARG A 38 -17.11 -4.77 13.70
C ARG A 38 -15.97 -3.93 13.14
N LEU A 39 -15.17 -4.48 12.21
CA LEU A 39 -14.11 -3.74 11.52
C LEU A 39 -14.67 -2.53 10.76
N LYS A 40 -15.84 -2.68 10.15
CA LYS A 40 -16.53 -1.59 9.46
C LYS A 40 -16.97 -0.48 10.42
N GLU A 41 -17.49 -0.84 11.61
CA GLU A 41 -17.92 0.14 12.62
C GLU A 41 -16.77 1.02 13.15
N ILE A 42 -15.54 0.48 13.18
CA ILE A 42 -14.35 1.21 13.63
C ILE A 42 -13.55 1.83 12.47
N SER A 43 -14.11 1.83 11.26
CA SER A 43 -13.43 2.28 10.05
C SER A 43 -14.22 3.35 9.31
N VAL A 44 -13.49 4.25 8.64
CA VAL A 44 -14.07 5.26 7.76
C VAL A 44 -13.36 5.22 6.41
N LYS A 45 -14.11 5.09 5.33
CA LYS A 45 -13.58 5.16 3.97
C LYS A 45 -13.43 6.62 3.55
N LYS A 46 -12.26 7.00 3.06
CA LYS A 46 -11.96 8.33 2.52
C LYS A 46 -11.46 8.25 1.09
N TYR A 47 -11.77 9.30 0.33
CA TYR A 47 -11.36 9.49 -1.06
C TYR A 47 -10.38 10.65 -1.13
N PHE A 48 -9.33 10.46 -1.92
CA PHE A 48 -8.27 11.44 -2.10
C PHE A 48 -8.02 11.67 -3.59
N ASN A 49 -7.80 12.91 -3.97
CA ASN A 49 -7.31 13.25 -5.28
C ASN A 49 -5.80 13.09 -5.36
N LYS A 50 -5.28 13.16 -6.60
CA LYS A 50 -3.85 13.25 -6.82
C LYS A 50 -3.28 14.45 -6.07
N ASP A 51 -2.08 14.28 -5.49
CA ASP A 51 -1.30 15.25 -4.71
C ASP A 51 -1.92 15.65 -3.35
N GLU A 52 -3.10 15.14 -2.96
CA GLU A 52 -3.61 15.31 -1.61
C GLU A 52 -2.77 14.57 -0.58
N ILE A 53 -2.67 15.15 0.63
CA ILE A 53 -1.87 14.64 1.73
C ILE A 53 -2.73 13.74 2.63
N LEU A 54 -2.20 12.58 3.00
CA LEU A 54 -2.80 11.70 3.99
C LEU A 54 -2.34 12.05 5.41
N PHE A 55 -1.04 12.26 5.59
CA PHE A 55 -0.41 12.69 6.85
C PHE A 55 0.95 13.35 6.59
N TYR A 56 1.40 14.13 7.54
CA TYR A 56 2.72 14.75 7.55
C TYR A 56 3.68 14.01 8.49
N LYS A 57 4.97 14.16 8.21
CA LYS A 57 6.04 13.77 9.13
C LYS A 57 5.84 14.44 10.49
N GLY A 58 5.87 13.63 11.56
CA GLY A 58 5.66 14.09 12.94
C GLY A 58 4.22 13.98 13.43
N ASP A 59 3.24 13.73 12.57
CA ASP A 59 1.86 13.49 12.99
C ASP A 59 1.72 12.21 13.81
N GLU A 60 0.70 12.15 14.65
CA GLU A 60 0.35 10.96 15.44
C GLU A 60 -0.40 9.93 14.58
N ALA A 61 -0.05 8.65 14.77
CA ALA A 61 -0.67 7.54 14.04
C ALA A 61 -1.96 7.06 14.72
N LYS A 62 -3.03 7.84 14.64
CA LYS A 62 -4.34 7.50 15.23
C LYS A 62 -5.10 6.42 14.45
N TYR A 63 -4.82 6.28 13.17
CA TYR A 63 -5.50 5.35 12.28
C TYR A 63 -4.52 4.40 11.62
N LEU A 64 -4.92 3.14 11.48
CA LEU A 64 -4.29 2.22 10.54
C LEU A 64 -4.85 2.54 9.14
N HIS A 65 -3.97 2.78 8.18
CA HIS A 65 -4.34 3.20 6.83
C HIS A 65 -4.25 2.04 5.85
N LEU A 66 -5.37 1.69 5.23
CA LEU A 66 -5.46 0.64 4.23
C LEU A 66 -5.78 1.26 2.87
N LEU A 67 -4.81 1.28 1.97
CA LEU A 67 -4.98 1.73 0.59
C LEU A 67 -5.79 0.70 -0.18
N ILE A 68 -7.04 1.03 -0.54
CA ILE A 68 -7.95 0.16 -1.27
C ILE A 68 -7.73 0.29 -2.77
N LYS A 69 -7.54 1.54 -3.24
CA LYS A 69 -7.37 1.85 -4.66
C LYS A 69 -6.39 3.00 -4.83
N GLY A 70 -5.64 2.97 -5.92
CA GLY A 70 -4.71 4.03 -6.28
C GLY A 70 -3.27 3.77 -5.86
N ILE A 71 -2.48 4.84 -5.79
CA ILE A 71 -1.04 4.81 -5.49
C ILE A 71 -0.77 5.89 -4.46
N ALA A 72 -0.17 5.49 -3.34
CA ALA A 72 0.32 6.39 -2.30
C ALA A 72 1.86 6.51 -2.40
N LYS A 73 2.37 7.70 -2.10
CA LYS A 73 3.79 8.04 -2.10
C LYS A 73 4.22 8.42 -0.70
N LEU A 74 5.19 7.69 -0.14
CA LEU A 74 5.90 8.07 1.08
C LEU A 74 7.16 8.83 0.69
N TYR A 75 7.37 10.02 1.26
CA TYR A 75 8.49 10.88 0.90
C TYR A 75 8.97 11.73 2.08
N THR A 76 10.19 12.21 1.99
CA THR A 76 10.80 13.18 2.89
C THR A 76 11.44 14.29 2.07
N TYR A 77 12.06 15.27 2.76
CA TYR A 77 12.88 16.30 2.13
C TYR A 77 14.33 16.13 2.55
N ASP A 78 15.25 16.32 1.61
CA ASP A 78 16.67 16.40 1.91
C ASP A 78 17.04 17.79 2.50
N HIS A 79 18.32 17.98 2.81
CA HIS A 79 18.85 19.23 3.35
C HIS A 79 18.81 20.43 2.38
N LYS A 80 18.38 20.20 1.14
CA LYS A 80 18.20 21.23 0.09
C LYS A 80 16.72 21.39 -0.28
N ASP A 81 15.80 20.90 0.56
CA ASP A 81 14.36 20.91 0.35
C ASP A 81 13.90 20.17 -0.94
N ASN A 82 14.72 19.26 -1.47
CA ASN A 82 14.26 18.39 -2.55
C ASN A 82 13.44 17.22 -1.99
N GLU A 83 12.35 16.89 -2.65
CA GLU A 83 11.54 15.73 -2.31
C GLU A 83 12.30 14.44 -2.62
N VAL A 84 12.46 13.60 -1.61
CA VAL A 84 13.07 12.27 -1.71
C VAL A 84 12.00 11.22 -1.50
N ILE A 85 11.66 10.48 -2.54
CA ILE A 85 10.68 9.40 -2.48
C ILE A 85 11.31 8.20 -1.79
N ILE A 86 10.72 7.80 -0.66
CA ILE A 86 11.14 6.61 0.10
C ILE A 86 10.49 5.37 -0.51
N HIS A 87 9.16 5.44 -0.75
CA HIS A 87 8.41 4.29 -1.24
C HIS A 87 7.12 4.69 -1.95
N ASN A 88 6.79 3.97 -3.02
CA ASN A 88 5.49 4.03 -3.67
C ASN A 88 4.71 2.77 -3.34
N LEU A 89 3.53 2.95 -2.79
CA LEU A 89 2.63 1.87 -2.40
C LEU A 89 1.49 1.79 -3.39
N MET A 90 1.32 0.64 -4.00
CA MET A 90 0.17 0.35 -4.88
C MET A 90 -0.89 -0.38 -4.08
N ALA A 91 -2.15 -0.03 -4.30
CA ALA A 91 -3.27 -0.79 -3.76
C ALA A 91 -3.30 -2.23 -4.32
N PRO A 92 -3.74 -3.21 -3.51
CA PRO A 92 -4.05 -3.13 -2.09
C PRO A 92 -2.80 -3.15 -1.19
N SER A 93 -2.70 -2.25 -0.20
CA SER A 93 -1.53 -2.17 0.71
C SER A 93 -1.86 -1.45 2.02
N LEU A 94 -1.21 -1.86 3.11
CA LEU A 94 -1.14 -1.03 4.32
C LEU A 94 -0.15 0.11 4.10
N ILE A 95 -0.48 1.29 4.64
CA ILE A 95 0.38 2.47 4.60
C ILE A 95 0.95 2.69 6.00
N ALA A 96 2.27 2.59 6.13
CA ALA A 96 3.04 2.89 7.35
C ALA A 96 2.54 2.15 8.62
N GLU A 97 2.06 0.91 8.48
CA GLU A 97 1.54 0.10 9.59
C GLU A 97 2.52 -0.10 10.74
N ILE A 98 3.83 -0.07 10.46
CA ILE A 98 4.87 -0.19 11.47
C ILE A 98 4.80 0.98 12.48
N VAL A 99 4.40 2.16 12.04
CA VAL A 99 4.28 3.35 12.87
C VAL A 99 3.22 3.17 13.96
N ASN A 100 2.11 2.53 13.58
CA ASN A 100 1.06 2.17 14.53
C ASN A 100 1.54 1.09 15.49
N TYR A 101 2.20 0.05 14.99
CA TYR A 101 2.67 -1.08 15.80
C TYR A 101 3.72 -0.66 16.83
N GLU A 102 4.67 0.19 16.43
CA GLU A 102 5.74 0.73 17.29
C GLU A 102 5.33 1.97 18.09
N GLU A 103 4.06 2.40 17.97
CA GLU A 103 3.52 3.59 18.66
C GLU A 103 4.35 4.87 18.43
N MET A 104 4.84 5.04 17.21
CA MET A 104 5.70 6.14 16.78
C MET A 104 4.90 7.28 16.13
N ARG A 105 5.55 8.41 15.92
CA ARG A 105 5.09 9.45 15.00
C ARG A 105 5.53 9.12 13.58
N PHE A 106 4.77 9.58 12.57
CA PHE A 106 5.13 9.31 11.17
C PHE A 106 6.53 9.87 10.83
N PRO A 107 7.46 9.04 10.35
CA PRO A 107 8.84 9.47 10.02
C PRO A 107 8.93 10.17 8.65
N ALA A 108 7.85 10.15 7.87
CA ALA A 108 7.79 10.68 6.51
C ALA A 108 6.41 11.27 6.22
N ASN A 109 6.28 12.02 5.13
CA ASN A 109 5.01 12.49 4.60
C ASN A 109 4.38 11.39 3.72
N CYS A 110 3.04 11.43 3.57
CA CYS A 110 2.32 10.60 2.63
C CYS A 110 1.35 11.43 1.79
N SER A 111 1.44 11.29 0.47
CA SER A 111 0.51 11.87 -0.50
C SER A 111 0.10 10.85 -1.56
N PHE A 112 -0.82 11.22 -2.43
CA PHE A 112 -1.33 10.32 -3.46
C PHE A 112 -0.86 10.71 -4.87
N GLU A 113 -0.39 9.73 -5.63
CA GLU A 113 0.01 9.91 -7.04
C GLU A 113 -1.17 9.82 -8.02
N THR A 114 -2.28 9.24 -7.56
CA THR A 114 -3.52 9.04 -8.34
C THR A 114 -4.73 9.30 -7.46
N LYS A 115 -5.93 9.38 -8.06
CA LYS A 115 -7.17 9.26 -7.28
C LYS A 115 -7.14 7.96 -6.50
N SER A 116 -7.38 8.02 -5.20
CA SER A 116 -7.17 6.93 -4.27
C SER A 116 -8.31 6.78 -3.29
N GLU A 117 -8.50 5.56 -2.81
CA GLU A 117 -9.46 5.21 -1.78
C GLU A 117 -8.70 4.58 -0.61
N VAL A 118 -8.92 5.09 0.59
CA VAL A 118 -8.25 4.63 1.82
C VAL A 118 -9.30 4.34 2.88
N LEU A 119 -9.15 3.18 3.53
CA LEU A 119 -9.88 2.87 4.75
C LEU A 119 -9.03 3.29 5.94
N LEU A 120 -9.55 4.20 6.76
CA LEU A 120 -8.97 4.64 8.01
C LEU A 120 -9.60 3.84 9.12
N ILE A 121 -8.83 3.00 9.79
CA ILE A 121 -9.28 2.12 10.87
C ILE A 121 -8.80 2.71 12.20
N ASP A 122 -9.69 2.97 13.15
CA ASP A 122 -9.34 3.42 14.50
C ASP A 122 -8.36 2.42 15.13
N TYR A 123 -7.09 2.84 15.31
CA TYR A 123 -6.03 1.90 15.68
C TYR A 123 -6.19 1.36 17.09
N GLU A 124 -6.62 2.18 18.04
CA GLU A 124 -6.81 1.73 19.43
C GLU A 124 -7.90 0.64 19.55
N LYS A 125 -9.00 0.82 18.85
CA LYS A 125 -10.05 -0.20 18.79
C LYS A 125 -9.59 -1.44 18.03
N PHE A 126 -8.90 -1.24 16.91
CA PHE A 126 -8.33 -2.34 16.14
C PHE A 126 -7.31 -3.15 16.96
N LYS A 127 -6.40 -2.48 17.66
CA LYS A 127 -5.42 -3.11 18.55
C LYS A 127 -6.10 -3.99 19.59
N LYS A 128 -7.10 -3.45 20.26
CA LYS A 128 -7.83 -4.15 21.33
C LYS A 128 -8.63 -5.37 20.84
N GLU A 129 -9.26 -5.26 19.67
CA GLU A 129 -10.24 -6.25 19.21
C GLU A 129 -9.68 -7.25 18.20
N PHE A 130 -8.66 -6.86 17.45
CA PHE A 130 -8.20 -7.62 16.28
C PHE A 130 -6.71 -8.02 16.31
N LEU A 131 -5.83 -7.21 16.92
CA LEU A 131 -4.39 -7.41 16.75
C LEU A 131 -3.89 -8.79 17.21
N LEU A 132 -4.53 -9.38 18.22
CA LEU A 132 -4.16 -10.70 18.73
C LEU A 132 -4.82 -11.87 17.97
N LYS A 133 -5.66 -11.61 16.96
CA LYS A 133 -6.21 -12.67 16.12
C LYS A 133 -5.13 -13.19 15.17
N SER A 134 -4.99 -14.50 15.10
CA SER A 134 -3.97 -15.17 14.28
C SER A 134 -4.02 -14.75 12.80
N GLU A 135 -5.22 -14.57 12.26
CA GLU A 135 -5.46 -14.16 10.88
C GLU A 135 -4.92 -12.77 10.61
N ILE A 136 -5.09 -11.86 11.56
CA ILE A 136 -4.58 -10.48 11.49
C ILE A 136 -3.05 -10.46 11.61
N SER A 137 -2.49 -11.24 12.52
CA SER A 137 -1.04 -11.36 12.67
C SER A 137 -0.37 -11.88 11.38
N ILE A 138 -0.96 -12.89 10.74
CA ILE A 138 -0.51 -13.41 9.44
C ILE A 138 -0.60 -12.32 8.37
N PHE A 139 -1.63 -11.50 8.39
CA PHE A 139 -1.77 -10.38 7.48
C PHE A 139 -0.62 -9.36 7.61
N PHE A 140 -0.32 -8.93 8.84
CA PHE A 140 0.80 -8.02 9.08
C PHE A 140 2.13 -8.62 8.61
N ILE A 141 2.38 -9.90 8.93
CA ILE A 141 3.58 -10.62 8.48
C ILE A 141 3.66 -10.61 6.94
N LYS A 142 2.58 -10.91 6.24
CA LYS A 142 2.56 -10.90 4.76
C LYS A 142 2.80 -9.49 4.19
N SER A 143 2.21 -8.45 4.79
CA SER A 143 2.44 -7.05 4.40
C SER A 143 3.91 -6.67 4.55
N LEU A 144 4.49 -6.93 5.72
CA LEU A 144 5.90 -6.65 6.00
C LEU A 144 6.84 -7.45 5.09
N THR A 145 6.57 -8.74 4.87
CA THR A 145 7.36 -9.58 3.96
C THR A 145 7.35 -9.03 2.53
N LYS A 146 6.18 -8.55 2.05
CA LYS A 146 6.08 -7.91 0.72
C LYS A 146 6.96 -6.66 0.63
N LYS A 147 6.97 -5.84 1.69
CA LYS A 147 7.80 -4.63 1.76
C LYS A 147 9.28 -4.95 1.83
N ILE A 148 9.67 -5.97 2.62
CA ILE A 148 11.06 -6.44 2.68
C ILE A 148 11.53 -6.89 1.30
N LYS A 149 10.76 -7.71 0.59
CA LYS A 149 11.09 -8.14 -0.78
C LYS A 149 11.24 -6.96 -1.75
N ALA A 150 10.39 -5.93 -1.61
CA ALA A 150 10.50 -4.72 -2.43
C ALA A 150 11.81 -3.96 -2.12
N LEU A 151 12.20 -3.86 -0.84
CA LEU A 151 13.47 -3.25 -0.42
C LEU A 151 14.68 -4.05 -0.89
N GLU A 152 14.65 -5.38 -0.77
CA GLU A 152 15.71 -6.26 -1.29
C GLU A 152 15.86 -6.09 -2.81
N SER A 153 14.77 -6.04 -3.56
CA SER A 153 14.79 -5.78 -5.00
C SER A 153 15.40 -4.41 -5.30
N PHE A 154 14.99 -3.36 -4.57
CA PHE A 154 15.55 -2.02 -4.71
C PHE A 154 17.06 -1.99 -4.45
N ILE A 155 17.54 -2.66 -3.39
CA ILE A 155 18.95 -2.78 -3.06
C ILE A 155 19.69 -3.51 -4.20
N ASN A 156 19.17 -4.65 -4.66
CA ASN A 156 19.77 -5.44 -5.74
C ASN A 156 19.86 -4.66 -7.05
N TYR A 157 18.83 -3.84 -7.39
CA TYR A 157 18.91 -2.96 -8.57
C TYR A 157 19.97 -1.89 -8.42
N ASN A 158 20.17 -1.35 -7.21
CA ASN A 158 21.14 -0.28 -6.98
C ASN A 158 22.60 -0.78 -6.85
N ILE A 159 22.81 -2.02 -6.44
CA ILE A 159 24.14 -2.64 -6.39
C ILE A 159 24.67 -2.95 -7.81
N SER A 160 23.79 -3.26 -8.78
CA SER A 160 24.22 -3.51 -10.15
C SER A 160 24.86 -2.26 -10.76
N SER A 161 26.09 -2.36 -11.20
CA SER A 161 26.87 -1.26 -11.80
C SER A 161 26.38 -0.88 -13.20
N ASN A 162 25.65 -1.76 -13.89
CA ASN A 162 25.21 -1.56 -15.28
C ASN A 162 23.74 -1.15 -15.36
N SER A 163 23.50 0.09 -15.84
CA SER A 163 22.14 0.63 -15.99
C SER A 163 21.25 -0.18 -16.94
N ILE A 164 21.81 -0.92 -17.91
CA ILE A 164 21.04 -1.78 -18.83
C ILE A 164 20.49 -2.99 -18.06
N GLU A 165 21.34 -3.64 -17.28
CA GLU A 165 20.97 -4.78 -16.45
C GLU A 165 19.91 -4.41 -15.40
N LYS A 166 20.06 -3.24 -14.77
CA LYS A 166 19.06 -2.69 -13.85
C LYS A 166 17.68 -2.60 -14.52
N ILE A 167 17.65 -1.99 -15.71
CA ILE A 167 16.40 -1.81 -16.47
C ILE A 167 15.84 -3.17 -16.88
N ALA A 168 16.63 -4.05 -17.48
CA ALA A 168 16.20 -5.35 -17.94
C ALA A 168 15.59 -6.18 -16.80
N LYS A 169 16.29 -6.28 -15.68
CA LYS A 169 15.84 -7.00 -14.50
C LYS A 169 14.55 -6.42 -13.93
N PHE A 170 14.47 -5.08 -13.81
CA PHE A 170 13.25 -4.42 -13.34
C PHE A 170 12.04 -4.72 -14.24
N LEU A 171 12.22 -4.70 -15.56
CA LEU A 171 11.16 -4.99 -16.53
C LEU A 171 10.65 -6.43 -16.41
N VAL A 172 11.56 -7.39 -16.24
CA VAL A 172 11.21 -8.81 -16.07
C VAL A 172 10.50 -9.05 -14.74
N ASP A 173 11.02 -8.50 -13.64
CA ASP A 173 10.48 -8.75 -12.31
C ASP A 173 9.13 -8.04 -12.06
N ASN A 174 8.76 -7.05 -12.89
CA ASN A 174 7.59 -6.18 -12.69
C ASN A 174 6.68 -6.08 -13.92
N GLU A 175 6.62 -7.11 -14.75
CA GLU A 175 5.87 -7.10 -16.03
C GLU A 175 4.41 -6.67 -15.86
N SER A 176 3.73 -7.15 -14.81
CA SER A 176 2.33 -6.81 -14.51
C SER A 176 2.11 -5.34 -14.08
N ILE A 177 3.15 -4.68 -13.57
CA ILE A 177 3.07 -3.32 -13.03
C ILE A 177 3.40 -2.27 -14.11
N LEU A 178 4.17 -2.67 -15.13
CA LEU A 178 4.67 -1.77 -16.18
C LEU A 178 3.57 -1.13 -17.02
N ILE A 179 2.41 -1.76 -17.11
CA ILE A 179 1.26 -1.29 -17.89
C ILE A 179 0.78 0.08 -17.39
N ASN A 180 1.01 0.41 -16.11
CA ASN A 180 0.46 1.60 -15.45
C ASN A 180 1.53 2.63 -15.02
N LEU A 181 2.83 2.35 -15.18
CA LEU A 181 3.89 3.24 -14.73
C LEU A 181 4.50 4.05 -15.88
N LYS A 182 4.56 5.37 -15.70
CA LYS A 182 5.29 6.26 -16.63
C LYS A 182 6.79 5.97 -16.55
N GLN A 183 7.51 6.09 -17.67
CA GLN A 183 8.96 5.86 -17.74
C GLN A 183 9.77 6.71 -16.75
N VAL A 184 9.35 7.95 -16.51
CA VAL A 184 9.94 8.84 -15.51
C VAL A 184 9.89 8.22 -14.11
N LYS A 185 8.78 7.57 -13.77
CA LYS A 185 8.61 6.92 -12.46
C LYS A 185 9.52 5.70 -12.33
N ILE A 186 9.66 4.91 -13.39
CA ILE A 186 10.58 3.76 -13.42
C ILE A 186 12.02 4.24 -13.26
N ALA A 187 12.40 5.33 -13.94
CA ALA A 187 13.72 5.93 -13.80
C ALA A 187 14.02 6.36 -12.36
N GLN A 188 13.04 6.97 -11.67
CA GLN A 188 13.16 7.32 -10.24
C GLN A 188 13.35 6.08 -9.35
N ILE A 189 12.56 5.01 -9.57
CA ILE A 189 12.71 3.74 -8.82
C ILE A 189 14.11 3.15 -8.99
N LEU A 190 14.67 3.23 -10.20
CA LEU A 190 15.98 2.70 -10.52
C LEU A 190 17.14 3.65 -10.17
N ASN A 191 16.82 4.82 -9.60
CA ASN A 191 17.79 5.87 -9.29
C ASN A 191 18.70 6.24 -10.48
N ILE A 192 18.05 6.44 -11.65
CA ILE A 192 18.69 6.91 -12.88
C ILE A 192 17.87 8.05 -13.48
N THR A 193 18.50 8.88 -14.34
CA THR A 193 17.77 9.96 -14.99
C THR A 193 16.80 9.43 -16.05
N PRO A 194 15.66 10.11 -16.31
CA PRO A 194 14.72 9.73 -17.36
C PRO A 194 15.37 9.58 -18.74
N GLU A 195 16.34 10.44 -19.06
CA GLU A 195 17.09 10.40 -20.32
C GLU A 195 17.95 9.12 -20.40
N THR A 196 18.62 8.77 -19.29
CA THR A 196 19.39 7.53 -19.19
C THR A 196 18.49 6.31 -19.35
N PHE A 197 17.32 6.31 -18.70
CA PHE A 197 16.33 5.24 -18.82
C PHE A 197 15.88 5.08 -20.28
N SER A 198 15.40 6.16 -20.91
CA SER A 198 14.92 6.15 -22.30
C SER A 198 15.98 5.67 -23.29
N ARG A 199 17.21 6.19 -23.19
CA ARG A 199 18.33 5.79 -24.03
C ARG A 199 18.70 4.32 -23.89
N LYS A 200 18.72 3.79 -22.66
CA LYS A 200 19.07 2.39 -22.40
C LYS A 200 17.92 1.44 -22.76
N LEU A 201 16.68 1.85 -22.55
CA LEU A 201 15.50 1.09 -22.96
C LEU A 201 15.45 0.92 -24.49
N ALA A 202 15.81 1.95 -25.25
CA ALA A 202 15.90 1.87 -26.71
C ALA A 202 16.98 0.87 -27.19
N LYS A 203 18.05 0.63 -26.39
CA LYS A 203 19.05 -0.40 -26.68
C LYS A 203 18.57 -1.82 -26.39
N LEU A 204 17.66 -2.00 -25.41
CA LEU A 204 17.10 -3.31 -25.09
C LEU A 204 16.01 -3.76 -26.07
N LYS A 205 15.44 -2.83 -26.85
CA LYS A 205 14.44 -3.11 -27.89
C LYS A 205 15.02 -3.50 -29.24
N LYS A 206 16.33 -3.41 -29.42
CA LYS A 206 17.07 -3.84 -30.61
C LYS A 206 17.63 -5.25 -30.43
#